data_f01f16cf2450c0d8e9413da8d886eeb8
#
_entry.id   f01f16cf2450c0d8e9413da8d886eeb8
#
_cell.length_a   1.000
_cell.length_b   1.000
_cell.length_c   1.000
_cell.angle_alpha   90.00
_cell.angle_beta   90.00
_cell.angle_gamma   90.00
#
_symmetry.space_group_name_H-M   'P 1'
#
loop_
_entity.id
_entity.type
_entity.pdbx_description
1 polymer ?
#
loop_
_entity_poly.entity_id
_entity_poly.type
_entity_poly.pdbx_seq_one_letter_code
_entity_poly.pdbx_strand_id
1 'polypeptide(L)'
;TFPKYTIQEEEHYWKPTPPDYMDGIEPHWKQIRTMALDSSNQFPPKPPLAFDLTEGSPFQIQLKEVYEIGKNITDEQLEIAKFWDCNPYVTHHRGHAMFATKKITPGGHWIGITSIATRKAKSDFQATTNAYANVTIALFDAFISCWDEKWNTLVVRPETLINKHYDEDWLPILQTPPFP
;
A
#
# COMPACT_ATOMS: atom_id res chain seq x y z
N THR A 1 -3.48 -20.64 13.00
CA THR A 1 -4.29 -19.55 12.41
C THR A 1 -4.08 -18.29 13.22
N PHE A 2 -3.71 -17.21 12.57
CA PHE A 2 -3.59 -15.92 13.24
C PHE A 2 -4.97 -15.34 13.53
N PRO A 3 -5.15 -14.60 14.64
CA PRO A 3 -6.41 -13.93 14.93
C PRO A 3 -6.74 -12.87 13.86
N LYS A 4 -8.02 -12.63 13.65
CA LYS A 4 -8.47 -11.52 12.81
C LYS A 4 -8.17 -10.19 13.48
N TYR A 5 -7.98 -9.16 12.66
CA TYR A 5 -7.88 -7.79 13.16
C TYR A 5 -9.25 -7.31 13.68
N THR A 6 -9.25 -6.62 14.82
CA THR A 6 -10.45 -5.96 15.35
C THR A 6 -10.45 -4.49 14.93
N ILE A 7 -11.50 -4.09 14.20
CA ILE A 7 -11.66 -2.71 13.73
C ILE A 7 -11.84 -1.78 14.94
N GLN A 8 -11.10 -0.68 14.95
CA GLN A 8 -11.23 0.38 15.94
C GLN A 8 -12.33 1.35 15.51
N GLU A 9 -13.07 1.91 16.48
CA GLU A 9 -14.23 2.76 16.17
C GLU A 9 -13.87 4.22 15.87
N GLU A 10 -12.79 4.72 16.45
CA GLU A 10 -12.37 6.11 16.31
C GLU A 10 -12.03 6.44 14.85
N GLU A 11 -12.29 7.66 14.44
CA GLU A 11 -12.24 8.09 13.05
C GLU A 11 -10.84 8.03 12.43
N HIS A 12 -9.81 8.26 13.23
CA HIS A 12 -8.43 8.27 12.78
C HIS A 12 -7.83 6.89 12.52
N TYR A 13 -8.53 5.83 12.91
CA TYR A 13 -8.09 4.46 12.64
C TYR A 13 -8.63 3.93 11.32
N TRP A 14 -7.84 3.08 10.71
CA TRP A 14 -8.17 2.39 9.48
C TRP A 14 -9.48 1.59 9.59
N LYS A 15 -10.28 1.67 8.54
CA LYS A 15 -11.51 0.91 8.35
C LYS A 15 -11.54 0.31 6.95
N PRO A 16 -12.28 -0.79 6.75
CA PRO A 16 -12.57 -1.30 5.42
C PRO A 16 -13.13 -0.22 4.49
N THR A 17 -12.69 -0.23 3.24
CA THR A 17 -13.06 0.76 2.22
C THR A 17 -13.91 0.15 1.11
N PRO A 18 -14.67 0.97 0.37
CA PRO A 18 -15.37 0.51 -0.83
C PRO A 18 -14.43 -0.13 -1.86
N PRO A 19 -14.95 -0.95 -2.81
CA PRO A 19 -16.35 -1.36 -2.92
C PRO A 19 -16.70 -2.57 -2.04
N ASP A 20 -15.72 -3.32 -1.55
CA ASP A 20 -15.93 -4.65 -0.97
C ASP A 20 -15.99 -4.63 0.55
N TYR A 21 -15.52 -3.57 1.19
CA TYR A 21 -15.42 -3.49 2.66
C TYR A 21 -14.76 -4.73 3.27
N MET A 22 -13.71 -5.22 2.60
CA MET A 22 -13.01 -6.44 3.00
C MET A 22 -12.36 -6.31 4.38
N ASP A 23 -12.39 -7.41 5.13
CA ASP A 23 -11.59 -7.53 6.35
C ASP A 23 -10.12 -7.22 6.08
N GLY A 24 -9.44 -6.62 7.06
CA GLY A 24 -8.00 -6.34 6.96
C GLY A 24 -7.17 -7.60 6.74
N ILE A 25 -6.29 -7.58 5.76
CA ILE A 25 -5.46 -8.73 5.38
C ILE A 25 -4.07 -8.66 5.98
N GLU A 26 -3.54 -9.82 6.34
CA GLU A 26 -2.14 -10.04 6.70
C GLU A 26 -1.63 -9.18 7.89
N PRO A 27 -2.39 -9.02 9.00
CA PRO A 27 -2.03 -8.11 10.10
C PRO A 27 -0.84 -8.59 10.96
N HIS A 28 -0.29 -9.76 10.68
CA HIS A 28 0.69 -10.42 11.55
C HIS A 28 2.05 -10.70 10.89
N TRP A 29 2.37 -10.03 9.79
CA TRP A 29 3.67 -10.23 9.12
C TRP A 29 4.87 -9.94 10.02
N LYS A 30 4.73 -9.08 11.02
CA LYS A 30 5.78 -8.84 12.03
C LYS A 30 6.21 -10.10 12.81
N GLN A 31 5.40 -11.15 12.78
CA GLN A 31 5.73 -12.45 13.41
C GLN A 31 6.56 -13.36 12.48
N ILE A 32 6.73 -12.99 11.22
CA ILE A 32 7.59 -13.71 10.29
C ILE A 32 9.03 -13.34 10.59
N ARG A 33 9.89 -14.36 10.65
CA ARG A 33 11.32 -14.14 10.85
C ARG A 33 11.93 -13.39 9.66
N THR A 34 12.58 -12.29 9.94
CA THR A 34 13.36 -11.50 8.96
C THR A 34 14.57 -12.28 8.46
N MET A 35 15.15 -11.87 7.34
CA MET A 35 16.36 -12.49 6.77
C MET A 35 17.63 -11.73 7.13
N ALA A 36 17.66 -10.42 6.94
CA ALA A 36 18.80 -9.56 7.18
C ALA A 36 18.58 -8.60 8.35
N LEU A 37 17.34 -8.20 8.63
CA LEU A 37 17.00 -7.37 9.78
C LEU A 37 16.98 -8.22 11.07
N ASP A 38 17.33 -7.63 12.20
CA ASP A 38 17.22 -8.26 13.52
C ASP A 38 15.74 -8.37 13.97
N SER A 39 14.92 -7.41 13.54
CA SER A 39 13.47 -7.38 13.85
C SER A 39 12.73 -6.51 12.83
N SER A 40 11.40 -6.66 12.75
CA SER A 40 10.51 -5.85 11.89
C SER A 40 10.61 -4.35 12.16
N ASN A 41 10.91 -3.96 13.40
CA ASN A 41 10.97 -2.57 13.87
C ASN A 41 12.41 -2.05 14.12
N GLN A 42 13.42 -2.69 13.54
CA GLN A 42 14.83 -2.27 13.70
C GLN A 42 15.08 -0.81 13.27
N PHE A 43 14.39 -0.36 12.24
CA PHE A 43 14.48 0.99 11.69
C PHE A 43 13.07 1.62 11.61
N PRO A 44 12.50 2.05 12.76
CA PRO A 44 11.17 2.62 12.75
C PRO A 44 11.17 3.95 11.97
N PRO A 45 10.14 4.19 11.12
CA PRO A 45 9.99 5.48 10.46
C PRO A 45 9.58 6.57 11.46
N LYS A 46 9.56 7.81 10.99
CA LYS A 46 8.92 8.89 11.76
C LYS A 46 7.43 8.57 11.89
N PRO A 47 6.82 8.90 13.05
CA PRO A 47 5.37 8.75 13.21
C PRO A 47 4.60 9.46 12.08
N PRO A 48 3.45 8.94 11.67
CA PRO A 48 2.56 9.64 10.75
C PRO A 48 2.13 10.99 11.36
N LEU A 49 1.64 11.90 10.51
CA LEU A 49 1.09 13.16 11.00
C LEU A 49 -0.05 12.89 11.99
N ALA A 50 -0.08 13.67 13.06
CA ALA A 50 -1.18 13.63 14.02
C ALA A 50 -2.50 13.91 13.28
N PHE A 51 -3.53 13.11 13.57
CA PHE A 51 -4.86 13.30 13.02
C PHE A 51 -5.44 14.65 13.47
N ASP A 52 -5.64 15.54 12.52
CA ASP A 52 -6.20 16.87 12.76
C ASP A 52 -6.87 17.37 11.48
N LEU A 53 -8.19 17.50 11.53
CA LEU A 53 -9.00 17.99 10.40
C LEU A 53 -9.22 19.51 10.43
N THR A 54 -8.60 20.23 11.39
CA THR A 54 -8.66 21.69 11.44
C THR A 54 -8.08 22.27 10.16
N GLU A 55 -8.74 23.26 9.60
CA GLU A 55 -8.29 23.92 8.37
C GLU A 55 -6.86 24.46 8.52
N GLY A 56 -6.01 24.11 7.58
CA GLY A 56 -4.59 24.50 7.56
C GLY A 56 -3.68 23.62 8.42
N SER A 57 -4.19 22.61 9.11
CA SER A 57 -3.32 21.63 9.77
C SER A 57 -2.53 20.81 8.75
N PRO A 58 -1.32 20.30 9.10
CA PRO A 58 -0.52 19.47 8.20
C PRO A 58 -1.26 18.24 7.67
N PHE A 59 -2.06 17.60 8.52
CA PHE A 59 -2.85 16.42 8.13
C PHE A 59 -3.95 16.80 7.12
N GLN A 60 -4.70 17.87 7.41
CA GLN A 60 -5.78 18.35 6.53
C GLN A 60 -5.23 18.81 5.18
N ILE A 61 -4.07 19.48 5.15
CA ILE A 61 -3.41 19.88 3.90
C ILE A 61 -3.10 18.65 3.03
N GLN A 62 -2.51 17.58 3.60
CA GLN A 62 -2.24 16.36 2.85
C GLN A 62 -3.52 15.67 2.35
N LEU A 63 -4.56 15.63 3.18
CA LEU A 63 -5.84 15.04 2.80
C LEU A 63 -6.47 15.79 1.62
N LYS A 64 -6.44 17.11 1.69
CA LYS A 64 -6.96 17.99 0.62
C LYS A 64 -6.15 17.87 -0.66
N GLU A 65 -4.83 17.73 -0.57
CA GLU A 65 -3.96 17.49 -1.73
C GLU A 65 -4.35 16.20 -2.47
N VAL A 66 -4.59 15.10 -1.75
CA VAL A 66 -5.06 13.83 -2.35
C VAL A 66 -6.41 14.03 -3.06
N TYR A 67 -7.34 14.73 -2.44
CA TYR A 67 -8.65 15.03 -3.02
C TYR A 67 -8.54 15.85 -4.32
N GLU A 68 -7.78 16.94 -4.30
CA GLU A 68 -7.64 17.85 -5.44
C GLU A 68 -6.87 17.21 -6.60
N ILE A 69 -5.80 16.47 -6.32
CA ILE A 69 -5.06 15.72 -7.36
C ILE A 69 -5.96 14.66 -7.99
N GLY A 70 -6.72 13.93 -7.18
CA GLY A 70 -7.65 12.92 -7.68
C GLY A 70 -8.70 13.47 -8.65
N LYS A 71 -9.13 14.73 -8.46
CA LYS A 71 -10.09 15.41 -9.35
C LYS A 71 -9.46 15.97 -10.63
N ASN A 72 -8.19 16.29 -10.61
CA ASN A 72 -7.50 17.05 -11.65
C ASN A 72 -6.32 16.31 -12.28
N ILE A 73 -6.29 14.97 -12.16
CA ILE A 73 -5.20 14.16 -12.69
C ILE A 73 -5.11 14.27 -14.21
N THR A 74 -3.87 14.42 -14.73
CA THR A 74 -3.60 14.37 -16.17
C THR A 74 -3.48 12.93 -16.67
N ASP A 75 -3.61 12.73 -17.99
CA ASP A 75 -3.44 11.42 -18.61
C ASP A 75 -2.05 10.83 -18.33
N GLU A 76 -0.99 11.64 -18.35
CA GLU A 76 0.37 11.22 -18.03
C GLU A 76 0.49 10.75 -16.57
N GLN A 77 -0.05 11.51 -15.63
CA GLN A 77 -0.08 11.14 -14.22
C GLN A 77 -0.86 9.85 -13.98
N LEU A 78 -1.99 9.69 -14.68
CA LEU A 78 -2.80 8.48 -14.62
C LEU A 78 -2.02 7.25 -15.11
N GLU A 79 -1.29 7.36 -16.22
CA GLU A 79 -0.47 6.26 -16.74
C GLU A 79 0.70 5.93 -15.80
N ILE A 80 1.33 6.92 -15.17
CA ILE A 80 2.35 6.71 -14.13
C ILE A 80 1.75 5.97 -12.93
N ALA A 81 0.58 6.40 -12.45
CA ALA A 81 -0.10 5.74 -11.34
C ALA A 81 -0.43 4.27 -11.65
N LYS A 82 -0.98 4.01 -12.84
CA LYS A 82 -1.30 2.64 -13.29
C LYS A 82 -0.05 1.77 -13.44
N PHE A 83 1.06 2.33 -13.92
CA PHE A 83 2.32 1.60 -14.04
C PHE A 83 2.85 1.13 -12.68
N TRP A 84 2.72 1.96 -11.65
CA TRP A 84 3.17 1.64 -10.30
C TRP A 84 2.11 0.93 -9.44
N ASP A 85 0.90 0.73 -9.97
CA ASP A 85 -0.15 -0.02 -9.28
C ASP A 85 0.19 -1.50 -9.21
N CYS A 86 0.80 -1.89 -8.11
CA CYS A 86 1.13 -3.27 -7.78
C CYS A 86 0.11 -3.91 -6.83
N ASN A 87 -1.10 -3.37 -6.74
CA ASN A 87 -2.18 -4.03 -6.01
C ASN A 87 -2.49 -5.37 -6.70
N PRO A 88 -2.27 -6.52 -6.04
CA PRO A 88 -2.39 -7.83 -6.68
C PRO A 88 -3.81 -8.18 -7.13
N TYR A 89 -4.82 -7.53 -6.53
CA TYR A 89 -6.22 -7.75 -6.85
C TYR A 89 -6.97 -6.43 -7.00
N VAL A 90 -7.64 -6.29 -8.15
CA VAL A 90 -8.66 -5.26 -8.35
C VAL A 90 -9.99 -5.96 -8.51
N THR A 91 -10.93 -5.61 -7.66
CA THR A 91 -12.25 -6.24 -7.64
C THR A 91 -13.24 -5.47 -8.50
N HIS A 92 -14.12 -6.20 -9.17
CA HIS A 92 -15.21 -5.66 -9.98
C HIS A 92 -16.50 -6.40 -9.65
N HIS A 93 -17.57 -5.65 -9.46
CA HIS A 93 -18.90 -6.21 -9.21
C HIS A 93 -19.76 -6.18 -10.46
N ARG A 94 -20.50 -7.28 -10.70
CA ARG A 94 -21.60 -7.34 -11.66
C ARG A 94 -22.81 -7.97 -10.98
N GLY A 95 -23.71 -7.11 -10.49
CA GLY A 95 -24.81 -7.55 -9.64
C GLY A 95 -24.28 -8.16 -8.33
N HIS A 96 -24.64 -9.42 -8.06
CA HIS A 96 -24.18 -10.14 -6.86
C HIS A 96 -22.87 -10.90 -7.04
N ALA A 97 -22.25 -10.86 -8.23
CA ALA A 97 -21.00 -11.55 -8.50
C ALA A 97 -19.82 -10.61 -8.39
N MET A 98 -18.80 -10.99 -7.62
CA MET A 98 -17.51 -10.33 -7.50
C MET A 98 -16.49 -11.02 -8.40
N PHE A 99 -15.77 -10.25 -9.18
CA PHE A 99 -14.67 -10.70 -10.02
C PHE A 99 -13.40 -9.99 -9.58
N ALA A 100 -12.27 -10.69 -9.55
CA ALA A 100 -10.98 -10.10 -9.26
C ALA A 100 -10.06 -10.23 -10.48
N THR A 101 -9.46 -9.11 -10.89
CA THR A 101 -8.39 -9.10 -11.89
C THR A 101 -7.06 -9.20 -11.14
N LYS A 102 -6.32 -10.29 -11.38
CA LYS A 102 -5.00 -10.48 -10.79
C LYS A 102 -3.97 -9.64 -11.53
N LYS A 103 -3.25 -8.81 -10.77
CA LYS A 103 -2.14 -7.98 -11.27
C LYS A 103 -0.78 -8.50 -10.76
N ILE A 104 0.29 -7.88 -11.25
CA ILE A 104 1.64 -8.14 -10.72
C ILE A 104 1.74 -7.67 -9.27
N THR A 105 2.38 -8.45 -8.42
CA THR A 105 2.67 -8.04 -7.04
C THR A 105 3.87 -7.08 -7.00
N PRO A 106 4.04 -6.27 -5.92
CA PRO A 106 5.22 -5.44 -5.76
C PRO A 106 6.54 -6.23 -5.89
N GLY A 107 6.61 -7.40 -5.27
CA GLY A 107 7.77 -8.29 -5.40
C GLY A 107 8.01 -8.74 -6.84
N GLY A 108 6.96 -9.15 -7.56
CA GLY A 108 7.07 -9.51 -8.98
C GLY A 108 7.53 -8.35 -9.87
N HIS A 109 7.03 -7.14 -9.61
CA HIS A 109 7.44 -5.93 -10.34
C HIS A 109 8.94 -5.65 -10.17
N TRP A 110 9.43 -5.63 -8.94
CA TRP A 110 10.85 -5.39 -8.66
C TRP A 110 11.78 -6.49 -9.18
N ILE A 111 11.35 -7.75 -9.18
CA ILE A 111 12.08 -8.84 -9.84
C ILE A 111 12.17 -8.59 -11.35
N GLY A 112 11.09 -8.13 -11.98
CA GLY A 112 11.09 -7.71 -13.38
C GLY A 112 12.06 -6.57 -13.66
N ILE A 113 12.07 -5.53 -12.82
CA ILE A 113 13.01 -4.40 -12.91
C ILE A 113 14.45 -4.89 -12.76
N THR A 114 14.73 -5.80 -11.81
CA THR A 114 16.07 -6.41 -11.63
C THR A 114 16.51 -7.12 -12.90
N SER A 115 15.62 -7.87 -13.55
CA SER A 115 15.91 -8.51 -14.85
C SER A 115 16.30 -7.50 -15.94
N ILE A 116 15.58 -6.40 -16.03
CA ILE A 116 15.88 -5.34 -17.01
C ILE A 116 17.24 -4.68 -16.69
N ALA A 117 17.48 -4.35 -15.43
CA ALA A 117 18.71 -3.70 -14.98
C ALA A 117 19.96 -4.56 -15.25
N THR A 118 19.92 -5.86 -14.87
CA THR A 118 21.05 -6.76 -15.06
C THR A 118 21.35 -7.01 -16.55
N ARG A 119 20.32 -7.13 -17.40
CA ARG A 119 20.49 -7.24 -18.85
C ARG A 119 21.07 -5.96 -19.44
N LYS A 120 20.60 -4.79 -19.04
CA LYS A 120 21.11 -3.48 -19.50
C LYS A 120 22.57 -3.26 -19.09
N ALA A 121 22.93 -3.69 -17.88
CA ALA A 121 24.29 -3.65 -17.36
C ALA A 121 25.21 -4.72 -17.97
N LYS A 122 24.67 -5.67 -18.74
CA LYS A 122 25.40 -6.85 -19.27
C LYS A 122 26.11 -7.61 -18.16
N SER A 123 25.45 -7.75 -17.00
CA SER A 123 25.97 -8.45 -15.83
C SER A 123 26.27 -9.91 -16.15
N ASP A 124 27.39 -10.42 -15.64
CA ASP A 124 27.68 -11.84 -15.69
C ASP A 124 26.75 -12.66 -14.77
N PHE A 125 26.94 -13.98 -14.76
CA PHE A 125 26.11 -14.89 -13.96
C PHE A 125 26.19 -14.57 -12.47
N GLN A 126 27.39 -14.33 -11.94
CA GLN A 126 27.60 -14.07 -10.51
C GLN A 126 26.95 -12.75 -10.10
N ALA A 127 27.21 -11.67 -10.84
CA ALA A 127 26.63 -10.35 -10.56
C ALA A 127 25.08 -10.38 -10.66
N THR A 128 24.54 -11.10 -11.66
CA THR A 128 23.11 -11.27 -11.83
C THR A 128 22.50 -12.01 -10.63
N THR A 129 23.09 -13.15 -10.22
CA THR A 129 22.61 -13.93 -9.08
C THR A 129 22.64 -13.12 -7.79
N ASN A 130 23.72 -12.39 -7.54
CA ASN A 130 23.84 -11.51 -6.37
C ASN A 130 22.78 -10.39 -6.38
N ALA A 131 22.52 -9.78 -7.53
CA ALA A 131 21.48 -8.75 -7.64
C ALA A 131 20.09 -9.30 -7.28
N TYR A 132 19.72 -10.46 -7.82
CA TYR A 132 18.44 -11.09 -7.49
C TYR A 132 18.35 -11.48 -6.01
N ALA A 133 19.40 -12.09 -5.45
CA ALA A 133 19.43 -12.47 -4.04
C ALA A 133 19.25 -11.24 -3.12
N ASN A 134 20.02 -10.18 -3.35
CA ASN A 134 19.95 -8.96 -2.54
C ASN A 134 18.58 -8.27 -2.66
N VAL A 135 18.05 -8.13 -3.87
CA VAL A 135 16.73 -7.52 -4.08
C VAL A 135 15.64 -8.35 -3.41
N THR A 136 15.68 -9.67 -3.51
CA THR A 136 14.67 -10.55 -2.93
C THR A 136 14.69 -10.49 -1.40
N ILE A 137 15.87 -10.51 -0.78
CA ILE A 137 16.03 -10.40 0.68
C ILE A 137 15.53 -9.02 1.16
N ALA A 138 15.95 -7.96 0.47
CA ALA A 138 15.53 -6.60 0.81
C ALA A 138 14.00 -6.40 0.70
N LEU A 139 13.38 -6.94 -0.35
CA LEU A 139 11.92 -6.90 -0.52
C LEU A 139 11.21 -7.65 0.60
N PHE A 140 11.69 -8.84 0.96
CA PHE A 140 11.08 -9.65 2.00
C PHE A 140 11.08 -8.93 3.34
N ASP A 141 12.24 -8.42 3.76
CA ASP A 141 12.38 -7.71 5.03
C ASP A 141 11.63 -6.36 5.02
N ALA A 142 11.65 -5.64 3.89
CA ALA A 142 10.92 -4.39 3.74
C ALA A 142 9.40 -4.58 3.87
N PHE A 143 8.84 -5.68 3.34
CA PHE A 143 7.42 -5.99 3.50
C PHE A 143 7.07 -6.27 4.96
N ILE A 144 7.88 -7.06 5.66
CA ILE A 144 7.67 -7.36 7.09
C ILE A 144 7.68 -6.05 7.90
N SER A 145 8.69 -5.20 7.69
CA SER A 145 8.81 -3.92 8.38
C SER A 145 7.67 -2.95 8.04
N CYS A 146 7.31 -2.84 6.76
CA CYS A 146 6.22 -2.00 6.31
C CYS A 146 4.87 -2.42 6.90
N TRP A 147 4.58 -3.73 6.92
CA TRP A 147 3.34 -4.25 7.50
C TRP A 147 3.28 -4.12 9.02
N ASP A 148 4.41 -4.26 9.71
CA ASP A 148 4.48 -3.97 11.14
C ASP A 148 4.07 -2.53 11.42
N GLU A 149 4.65 -1.56 10.70
CA GLU A 149 4.32 -0.14 10.86
C GLU A 149 2.85 0.16 10.52
N LYS A 150 2.34 -0.36 9.40
CA LYS A 150 0.95 -0.18 8.99
C LYS A 150 -0.04 -0.64 10.07
N TRP A 151 0.17 -1.83 10.62
CA TRP A 151 -0.72 -2.42 11.61
C TRP A 151 -0.48 -1.93 13.05
N ASN A 152 0.63 -1.24 13.31
CA ASN A 152 0.86 -0.54 14.58
C ASN A 152 0.26 0.87 14.56
N THR A 153 0.35 1.58 13.44
CA THR A 153 -0.15 2.96 13.32
C THR A 153 -1.63 3.06 12.93
N LEU A 154 -2.12 2.08 12.17
CA LEU A 154 -3.53 1.98 11.77
C LEU A 154 -4.08 3.27 11.13
N VAL A 155 -3.27 3.97 10.34
CA VAL A 155 -3.67 5.25 9.76
C VAL A 155 -4.87 5.06 8.84
N VAL A 156 -5.89 5.89 9.03
CA VAL A 156 -7.09 5.91 8.19
C VAL A 156 -6.75 6.21 6.73
N ARG A 157 -7.42 5.56 5.80
CA ARG A 157 -7.25 5.83 4.37
C ARG A 157 -7.89 7.17 3.99
N PRO A 158 -7.23 7.95 3.09
CA PRO A 158 -7.80 9.21 2.61
C PRO A 158 -9.23 9.09 2.07
N GLU A 159 -9.54 8.00 1.35
CA GLU A 159 -10.88 7.72 0.84
C GLU A 159 -11.95 7.78 1.91
N THR A 160 -11.72 7.17 3.09
CA THR A 160 -12.67 7.18 4.20
C THR A 160 -12.99 8.60 4.66
N LEU A 161 -11.97 9.45 4.78
CA LEU A 161 -12.15 10.83 5.24
C LEU A 161 -12.69 11.75 4.16
N ILE A 162 -12.27 11.56 2.91
CA ILE A 162 -12.77 12.37 1.78
C ILE A 162 -14.25 12.09 1.58
N ASN A 163 -14.69 10.84 1.56
CA ASN A 163 -16.11 10.51 1.41
C ASN A 163 -16.95 11.06 2.57
N LYS A 164 -16.40 11.11 3.77
CA LYS A 164 -17.13 11.60 4.93
C LYS A 164 -17.20 13.13 5.02
N HIS A 165 -16.12 13.84 4.66
CA HIS A 165 -15.95 15.26 4.97
C HIS A 165 -15.94 16.20 3.76
N TYR A 166 -15.70 15.68 2.54
CA TYR A 166 -15.57 16.52 1.34
C TYR A 166 -16.54 16.14 0.23
N ASP A 167 -16.62 14.86 -0.14
CA ASP A 167 -17.35 14.42 -1.33
C ASP A 167 -17.68 12.92 -1.18
N GLU A 168 -18.93 12.60 -0.89
CA GLU A 168 -19.39 11.21 -0.63
C GLU A 168 -19.25 10.29 -1.84
N ASP A 169 -19.24 10.86 -3.05
CA ASP A 169 -19.13 10.13 -4.32
C ASP A 169 -17.69 10.04 -4.83
N TRP A 170 -16.71 10.62 -4.11
CA TRP A 170 -15.33 10.60 -4.55
C TRP A 170 -14.75 9.18 -4.53
N LEU A 171 -14.09 8.82 -5.64
CA LEU A 171 -13.40 7.55 -5.78
C LEU A 171 -11.90 7.75 -5.99
N PRO A 172 -11.05 6.95 -5.35
CA PRO A 172 -9.63 6.98 -5.60
C PRO A 172 -9.33 6.49 -7.02
N ILE A 173 -8.27 7.02 -7.63
CA ILE A 173 -7.82 6.63 -8.97
C ILE A 173 -7.43 5.16 -9.03
N LEU A 174 -6.81 4.66 -7.98
CA LEU A 174 -6.49 3.26 -7.78
C LEU A 174 -7.32 2.73 -6.61
N GLN A 175 -7.88 1.55 -6.77
CA GLN A 175 -8.67 0.92 -5.72
C GLN A 175 -7.86 0.81 -4.42
N THR A 176 -8.45 1.28 -3.32
CA THR A 176 -7.84 1.19 -2.00
C THR A 176 -7.75 -0.28 -1.55
N PRO A 177 -6.56 -0.78 -1.22
CA PRO A 177 -6.41 -2.17 -0.77
C PRO A 177 -6.87 -2.35 0.69
N PRO A 178 -7.25 -3.59 1.10
CA PRO A 178 -7.82 -3.87 2.42
C PRO A 178 -6.76 -3.96 3.54
N PHE A 179 -6.00 -2.90 3.75
CA PHE A 179 -5.04 -2.74 4.85
C PHE A 179 -4.74 -1.26 5.11
N PRO A 180 -4.24 -0.89 6.29
CA PRO A 180 -3.84 0.48 6.62
C PRO A 180 -2.81 1.07 5.69
#